data_a01bb0a5c256fe96062cdee578770a47
#
_entry.id   a01bb0a5c256fe96062cdee578770a47
#
_cell.length_a   1.000
_cell.length_b   1.000
_cell.length_c   1.000
_cell.angle_alpha   90.00
_cell.angle_beta   90.00
_cell.angle_gamma   90.00
#
_symmetry.space_group_name_H-M   'P 1'
#
loop_
_entity.id
_entity.type
_entity.pdbx_description
1 polymer ?
#
loop_
_entity_poly.entity_id
_entity_poly.type
_entity_poly.pdbx_seq_one_letter_code
_entity_poly.pdbx_strand_id
1 'polypeptide(L)'
;DDATVDAARIDEIWARYPNANVAIACQPSKLVVLDVDVSEDKKGRESLAEFDAHLPETLTALTGGAGLHAVFRSDDGDLIQRLGLRPGLDLIGKGYIVAAPSLHWTGKQYRWTVQKPPAKLPAVLRTAAGTRESVQPSEKLERGHIQPGGRNVALYRLGATLRDSGIGREALAGALHWENQQRCLPPLADEELRLIVDSVLKRVTPSRDVAAGAVLNAELKALFEPEPAAMWIGEVAKKPRDPMRFYPTGFDQLDILLGGGLATRQVCGVIGPPSAGKSAFVNCLVETLQTQIPVLHVSTELPREEIYVRYAALKLGFPWREGMKGHVPNETMAEVTKSLRIVIIGSDNIDRTDPLGQIRREASRLREQTGVPPGIVVDYVQMLARGGDDTRSKVGELTMGLRSLSQDLDCPVIAVFSSRRDFYGGDKVEKMREGDDPTAYLVAAKESGDIEFDCASLLYLDVDKNFEGQPKPGRIAIARCRVGDVGFVGVRAALDVGRWVQDASATAEFNRPDPKSEDRRASSMERDALRIVELIERMPGRGWREIKMASNMGRKA
;
A
#
# COMPACT_ATOMS: atom_id res chain seq x y z
N ASP A 1 33.09 -5.25 -10.69
CA ASP A 1 34.13 -4.97 -9.69
C ASP A 1 34.54 -3.50 -9.65
N ASP A 2 33.56 -2.61 -9.51
CA ASP A 2 33.79 -1.15 -9.48
C ASP A 2 33.85 -0.57 -8.07
N ALA A 3 33.98 -1.43 -7.03
CA ALA A 3 34.13 -0.96 -5.66
C ALA A 3 35.45 -0.20 -5.51
N THR A 4 35.40 1.03 -4.99
CA THR A 4 36.54 1.92 -4.84
C THR A 4 36.44 2.72 -3.55
N VAL A 5 37.60 3.14 -3.03
CA VAL A 5 37.73 4.13 -1.93
C VAL A 5 38.35 5.42 -2.43
N ASP A 6 38.62 5.53 -3.75
CA ASP A 6 39.14 6.73 -4.39
C ASP A 6 38.03 7.79 -4.45
N ALA A 7 38.26 8.93 -3.79
CA ALA A 7 37.30 10.01 -3.71
C ALA A 7 36.93 10.60 -5.08
N ALA A 8 37.89 10.77 -5.97
CA ALA A 8 37.65 11.32 -7.30
C ALA A 8 36.78 10.36 -8.15
N ARG A 9 37.03 9.06 -8.02
CA ARG A 9 36.23 8.05 -8.70
C ARG A 9 34.80 7.97 -8.12
N ILE A 10 34.66 8.15 -6.82
CA ILE A 10 33.35 8.21 -6.14
C ILE A 10 32.57 9.43 -6.64
N ASP A 11 33.20 10.59 -6.71
CA ASP A 11 32.58 11.83 -7.21
C ASP A 11 32.14 11.69 -8.68
N GLU A 12 32.93 11.04 -9.53
CA GLU A 12 32.58 10.76 -10.92
C GLU A 12 31.33 9.84 -11.01
N ILE A 13 31.26 8.80 -10.17
CA ILE A 13 30.13 7.88 -10.11
C ILE A 13 28.86 8.63 -9.65
N TRP A 14 28.97 9.47 -8.61
CA TRP A 14 27.84 10.27 -8.13
C TRP A 14 27.39 11.34 -9.12
N ALA A 15 28.30 11.97 -9.83
CA ALA A 15 27.93 12.89 -10.90
C ALA A 15 27.13 12.22 -12.01
N ARG A 16 27.46 10.96 -12.31
CA ARG A 16 26.76 10.18 -13.34
C ARG A 16 25.45 9.54 -12.85
N TYR A 17 25.40 9.12 -11.56
CA TYR A 17 24.27 8.42 -10.98
C TYR A 17 23.88 8.99 -9.61
N PRO A 18 23.34 10.23 -9.55
CA PRO A 18 23.12 10.96 -8.30
C PRO A 18 22.11 10.29 -7.35
N ASN A 19 21.25 9.42 -7.88
CA ASN A 19 20.21 8.71 -7.11
C ASN A 19 20.55 7.22 -6.89
N ALA A 20 21.77 6.79 -7.15
CA ALA A 20 22.15 5.40 -6.93
C ALA A 20 22.23 5.06 -5.44
N ASN A 21 21.95 3.81 -5.11
CA ASN A 21 22.16 3.28 -3.77
C ASN A 21 23.64 3.01 -3.52
N VAL A 22 24.09 3.22 -2.29
CA VAL A 22 25.44 2.90 -1.82
C VAL A 22 25.50 1.45 -1.40
N ALA A 23 26.56 0.75 -1.81
CA ALA A 23 26.85 -0.59 -1.31
C ALA A 23 28.26 -0.66 -0.74
N ILE A 24 28.47 -1.47 0.29
CA ILE A 24 29.77 -1.75 0.88
C ILE A 24 30.18 -3.17 0.46
N ALA A 25 31.29 -3.29 -0.26
CA ALA A 25 31.88 -4.58 -0.61
C ALA A 25 32.56 -5.17 0.61
N CYS A 26 32.03 -6.27 1.14
CA CYS A 26 32.48 -6.87 2.40
C CYS A 26 33.91 -7.40 2.32
N GLN A 27 34.24 -8.15 1.26
CA GLN A 27 35.54 -8.81 1.12
C GLN A 27 36.71 -7.84 0.99
N PRO A 28 36.71 -6.83 0.08
CA PRO A 28 37.81 -5.87 -0.01
C PRO A 28 37.92 -5.01 1.26
N SER A 29 36.82 -4.75 1.94
CA SER A 29 36.77 -3.95 3.17
C SER A 29 37.13 -4.73 4.44
N LYS A 30 37.37 -6.04 4.34
CA LYS A 30 37.61 -6.95 5.46
C LYS A 30 36.47 -6.90 6.52
N LEU A 31 35.25 -6.78 6.06
CA LEU A 31 34.06 -6.69 6.89
C LEU A 31 33.26 -7.97 6.83
N VAL A 32 32.62 -8.29 7.95
CA VAL A 32 31.61 -9.34 8.05
C VAL A 32 30.36 -8.71 8.65
N VAL A 33 29.23 -8.88 7.99
CA VAL A 33 27.97 -8.28 8.40
C VAL A 33 27.02 -9.36 8.88
N LEU A 34 26.47 -9.18 10.07
CA LEU A 34 25.33 -9.92 10.53
C LEU A 34 24.08 -9.21 9.99
N ASP A 35 23.45 -9.85 9.04
CA ASP A 35 22.19 -9.39 8.43
C ASP A 35 21.03 -10.06 9.15
N VAL A 36 20.16 -9.24 9.71
CA VAL A 36 18.99 -9.64 10.49
C VAL A 36 17.74 -9.28 9.70
N ASP A 37 17.12 -10.28 9.13
CA ASP A 37 15.88 -10.13 8.38
C ASP A 37 14.64 -10.25 9.28
N VAL A 38 13.73 -9.29 9.15
CA VAL A 38 12.48 -9.23 9.92
C VAL A 38 11.31 -9.16 8.96
N SER A 39 10.65 -10.28 8.72
CA SER A 39 9.37 -10.36 8.00
C SER A 39 8.48 -11.36 8.72
N GLU A 40 7.19 -11.44 8.34
CA GLU A 40 6.24 -12.41 8.95
C GLU A 40 6.77 -13.85 8.90
N ASP A 41 7.55 -14.20 7.88
CA ASP A 41 8.12 -15.54 7.68
C ASP A 41 9.54 -15.68 8.22
N LYS A 42 10.19 -14.59 8.69
CA LYS A 42 11.60 -14.60 9.11
C LYS A 42 11.73 -14.19 10.58
N LYS A 43 12.26 -15.11 11.39
CA LYS A 43 12.42 -14.96 12.85
C LYS A 43 13.75 -14.30 13.26
N GLY A 44 14.25 -13.34 12.49
CA GLY A 44 15.57 -12.75 12.74
C GLY A 44 15.76 -12.14 14.12
N ARG A 45 14.71 -11.55 14.71
CA ARG A 45 14.76 -11.02 16.09
C ARG A 45 14.94 -12.08 17.14
N GLU A 46 14.15 -13.14 17.04
CA GLU A 46 14.19 -14.25 17.99
C GLU A 46 15.54 -14.95 17.92
N SER A 47 16.05 -15.10 16.68
CA SER A 47 17.37 -15.67 16.44
C SER A 47 18.51 -14.77 16.89
N LEU A 48 18.37 -13.45 16.78
CA LEU A 48 19.37 -12.50 17.27
C LEU A 48 19.50 -12.55 18.79
N ALA A 49 18.39 -12.76 19.51
CA ALA A 49 18.39 -12.86 20.98
C ALA A 49 19.31 -13.97 21.52
N GLU A 50 19.61 -15.01 20.71
CA GLU A 50 20.59 -16.05 21.09
C GLU A 50 22.02 -15.50 21.23
N PHE A 51 22.33 -14.41 20.55
CA PHE A 51 23.66 -13.83 20.45
C PHE A 51 23.80 -12.50 21.20
N ASP A 52 22.71 -11.83 21.52
CA ASP A 52 22.69 -10.44 22.02
C ASP A 52 23.61 -10.20 23.23
N ALA A 53 23.64 -11.13 24.18
CA ALA A 53 24.51 -11.03 25.38
C ALA A 53 26.02 -11.04 25.05
N HIS A 54 26.40 -11.41 23.84
CA HIS A 54 27.78 -11.62 23.42
C HIS A 54 28.21 -10.72 22.25
N LEU A 55 27.30 -9.87 21.74
CA LEU A 55 27.61 -8.96 20.66
C LEU A 55 28.14 -7.63 21.23
N PRO A 56 29.33 -7.17 20.80
CA PRO A 56 29.79 -5.83 21.12
C PRO A 56 29.00 -4.79 20.32
N GLU A 57 28.91 -3.61 20.89
CA GLU A 57 28.35 -2.46 20.14
C GLU A 57 29.25 -2.17 18.92
N THR A 58 28.64 -2.10 17.73
CA THR A 58 29.34 -1.98 16.47
C THR A 58 28.58 -1.04 15.51
N LEU A 59 29.21 -0.67 14.38
CA LEU A 59 28.53 0.06 13.32
C LEU A 59 27.27 -0.69 12.91
N THR A 60 26.11 -0.05 13.07
CA THR A 60 24.81 -0.71 12.85
C THR A 60 23.89 0.18 12.04
N ALA A 61 23.22 -0.41 11.05
CA ALA A 61 22.22 0.24 10.23
C ALA A 61 20.86 -0.47 10.34
N LEU A 62 19.79 0.30 10.45
CA LEU A 62 18.43 -0.17 10.23
C LEU A 62 18.18 -0.28 8.73
N THR A 63 17.69 -1.43 8.26
CA THR A 63 17.31 -1.62 6.86
C THR A 63 15.91 -1.07 6.59
N GLY A 64 15.62 -0.74 5.34
CA GLY A 64 14.28 -0.28 4.96
C GLY A 64 13.18 -1.34 5.12
N GLY A 65 13.54 -2.62 5.26
CA GLY A 65 12.66 -3.74 5.57
C GLY A 65 12.41 -3.95 7.08
N ALA A 66 12.84 -3.00 7.93
CA ALA A 66 12.83 -3.11 9.39
C ALA A 66 13.77 -4.19 9.97
N GLY A 67 14.68 -4.70 9.16
CA GLY A 67 15.81 -5.54 9.58
C GLY A 67 17.01 -4.71 10.01
N LEU A 68 18.16 -5.35 10.23
CA LEU A 68 19.34 -4.73 10.80
C LEU A 68 20.63 -5.28 10.15
N HIS A 69 21.57 -4.42 9.82
CA HIS A 69 22.93 -4.77 9.46
C HIS A 69 23.88 -4.40 10.61
N ALA A 70 24.44 -5.37 11.33
CA ALA A 70 25.50 -5.15 12.29
C ALA A 70 26.87 -5.48 11.65
N VAL A 71 27.73 -4.48 11.52
CA VAL A 71 28.97 -4.56 10.74
C VAL A 71 30.15 -4.80 11.66
N PHE A 72 30.89 -5.88 11.43
CA PHE A 72 32.08 -6.27 12.16
C PHE A 72 33.31 -6.29 11.25
N ARG A 73 34.50 -6.10 11.81
CA ARG A 73 35.74 -6.28 11.07
C ARG A 73 36.34 -7.68 11.33
N SER A 74 36.95 -8.23 10.29
CA SER A 74 37.72 -9.49 10.40
C SER A 74 39.20 -9.20 10.31
N ASP A 75 39.90 -9.22 11.48
CA ASP A 75 41.31 -8.89 11.55
C ASP A 75 42.22 -9.99 10.95
N ASP A 76 41.72 -11.22 10.91
CA ASP A 76 42.51 -12.42 10.57
C ASP A 76 42.41 -12.78 9.07
N GLY A 77 41.71 -11.95 8.25
CA GLY A 77 41.50 -12.24 6.83
C GLY A 77 40.47 -13.35 6.57
N ASP A 78 39.97 -13.99 7.61
CA ASP A 78 38.93 -15.02 7.53
C ASP A 78 37.55 -14.38 7.37
N LEU A 79 37.14 -14.23 6.13
CA LEU A 79 35.84 -13.67 5.76
C LEU A 79 34.79 -14.78 5.79
N ILE A 80 34.18 -14.93 6.95
CA ILE A 80 33.16 -15.94 7.18
C ILE A 80 31.89 -15.58 6.45
N GLN A 81 31.40 -16.52 5.66
CA GLN A 81 30.09 -16.45 4.98
C GLN A 81 29.23 -17.60 5.45
N ARG A 82 28.07 -17.30 6.04
CA ARG A 82 27.10 -18.30 6.46
C ARG A 82 25.69 -17.77 6.26
N LEU A 83 25.10 -18.11 5.12
CA LEU A 83 23.68 -17.87 4.89
C LEU A 83 22.86 -18.89 5.70
N GLY A 84 21.78 -18.42 6.31
CA GLY A 84 20.98 -19.23 7.22
C GLY A 84 21.73 -19.63 8.50
N LEU A 85 22.50 -18.72 9.08
CA LEU A 85 23.13 -18.94 10.39
C LEU A 85 22.10 -19.35 11.44
N ARG A 86 20.95 -18.69 11.41
CA ARG A 86 19.70 -19.01 12.11
C ARG A 86 18.52 -18.54 11.23
N PRO A 87 17.27 -18.90 11.52
CA PRO A 87 16.11 -18.36 10.81
C PRO A 87 16.09 -16.82 10.82
N GLY A 88 16.26 -16.22 9.65
CA GLY A 88 16.32 -14.76 9.48
C GLY A 88 17.65 -14.12 9.90
N LEU A 89 18.73 -14.89 10.12
CA LEU A 89 20.08 -14.39 10.32
C LEU A 89 21.03 -14.92 9.26
N ASP A 90 21.71 -14.00 8.59
CA ASP A 90 22.78 -14.30 7.67
C ASP A 90 24.10 -13.64 8.11
N LEU A 91 25.21 -14.33 7.95
CA LEU A 91 26.54 -13.78 8.16
C LEU A 91 27.21 -13.60 6.80
N ILE A 92 27.42 -12.36 6.39
CA ILE A 92 27.87 -11.97 5.05
C ILE A 92 29.31 -11.45 5.11
N GLY A 93 30.26 -12.28 4.68
CA GLY A 93 31.67 -11.88 4.55
C GLY A 93 32.14 -11.76 3.09
N LYS A 94 31.32 -12.24 2.14
CA LYS A 94 31.58 -12.16 0.70
C LYS A 94 30.42 -11.45 0.02
N GLY A 95 30.69 -10.73 -1.07
CA GLY A 95 29.67 -9.93 -1.74
C GLY A 95 29.60 -8.52 -1.17
N TYR A 96 28.38 -7.96 -1.12
CA TYR A 96 28.15 -6.58 -0.67
C TYR A 96 26.85 -6.50 0.14
N ILE A 97 26.74 -5.43 0.94
CA ILE A 97 25.50 -5.02 1.59
C ILE A 97 25.10 -3.64 1.11
N VAL A 98 23.80 -3.37 1.09
CA VAL A 98 23.30 -2.01 0.87
C VAL A 98 23.49 -1.21 2.16
N ALA A 99 24.10 -0.03 2.04
CA ALA A 99 24.46 0.83 3.17
C ALA A 99 23.57 2.07 3.26
N ALA A 100 23.44 2.64 4.46
CA ALA A 100 22.81 3.93 4.64
C ALA A 100 23.62 5.04 3.93
N PRO A 101 22.96 6.05 3.30
CA PRO A 101 21.53 6.38 3.35
C PRO A 101 20.70 5.85 2.18
N SER A 102 21.05 4.73 1.60
CA SER A 102 20.36 4.11 0.47
C SER A 102 18.86 3.96 0.68
N LEU A 103 18.12 3.93 -0.42
CA LEU A 103 16.69 3.73 -0.42
C LEU A 103 16.37 2.24 -0.60
N HIS A 104 15.60 1.69 0.32
CA HIS A 104 15.10 0.33 0.21
C HIS A 104 13.91 0.27 -0.75
N TRP A 105 13.66 -0.87 -1.37
CA TRP A 105 12.51 -1.06 -2.27
C TRP A 105 11.15 -0.75 -1.63
N THR A 106 11.02 -0.83 -0.28
CA THR A 106 9.84 -0.41 0.48
C THR A 106 9.64 1.11 0.50
N GLY A 107 10.57 1.89 -0.06
CA GLY A 107 10.58 3.36 0.00
C GLY A 107 11.15 3.93 1.29
N LYS A 108 11.54 3.09 2.25
CA LYS A 108 12.21 3.52 3.49
C LYS A 108 13.72 3.56 3.27
N GLN A 109 14.38 4.53 3.92
CA GLN A 109 15.83 4.65 3.85
C GLN A 109 16.53 3.73 4.86
N TYR A 110 17.68 3.19 4.44
CA TYR A 110 18.65 2.65 5.37
C TYR A 110 19.20 3.79 6.24
N ARG A 111 19.31 3.58 7.54
CA ARG A 111 19.79 4.59 8.49
C ARG A 111 20.81 4.01 9.43
N TRP A 112 21.95 4.70 9.62
CA TRP A 112 22.89 4.36 10.69
C TRP A 112 22.22 4.64 12.04
N THR A 113 22.09 3.61 12.87
CA THR A 113 21.54 3.71 14.24
C THR A 113 22.66 3.76 15.27
N VAL A 114 23.78 3.08 15.01
CA VAL A 114 24.99 3.17 15.79
C VAL A 114 26.15 3.55 14.86
N GLN A 115 26.77 4.71 15.11
CA GLN A 115 27.87 5.23 14.29
C GLN A 115 29.20 5.10 15.07
N LYS A 116 29.60 3.85 15.35
CA LYS A 116 30.89 3.51 15.94
C LYS A 116 31.76 2.76 14.92
N PRO A 117 33.08 2.77 15.05
CA PRO A 117 33.92 1.92 14.21
C PRO A 117 33.49 0.45 14.32
N PRO A 118 33.55 -0.33 13.21
CA PRO A 118 33.25 -1.74 13.25
C PRO A 118 34.05 -2.48 14.33
N ALA A 119 33.37 -3.12 15.27
CA ALA A 119 33.99 -3.92 16.29
C ALA A 119 34.61 -5.19 15.68
N LYS A 120 35.53 -5.85 16.41
CA LYS A 120 36.04 -7.16 15.99
C LYS A 120 34.92 -8.19 15.95
N LEU A 121 34.91 -9.05 14.93
CA LEU A 121 33.90 -10.11 14.80
C LEU A 121 33.93 -11.02 16.04
N PRO A 122 32.83 -11.14 16.79
CA PRO A 122 32.76 -11.92 18.02
C PRO A 122 33.03 -13.40 17.81
N ALA A 123 33.70 -14.03 18.78
CA ALA A 123 34.01 -15.45 18.75
C ALA A 123 32.72 -16.30 18.67
N VAL A 124 31.63 -15.86 19.30
CA VAL A 124 30.35 -16.57 19.29
C VAL A 124 29.78 -16.70 17.87
N LEU A 125 29.88 -15.66 17.03
CA LEU A 125 29.45 -15.71 15.63
C LEU A 125 30.40 -16.59 14.80
N ARG A 126 31.70 -16.54 15.07
CA ARG A 126 32.69 -17.42 14.42
C ARG A 126 32.42 -18.89 14.74
N THR A 127 32.17 -19.21 16.00
CA THR A 127 31.85 -20.57 16.46
C THR A 127 30.54 -21.04 15.84
N ALA A 128 29.48 -20.21 15.88
CA ALA A 128 28.19 -20.55 15.29
C ALA A 128 28.27 -20.79 13.77
N ALA A 129 29.11 -20.03 13.07
CA ALA A 129 29.35 -20.23 11.64
C ALA A 129 30.23 -21.47 11.32
N GLY A 130 31.13 -21.83 12.23
CA GLY A 130 32.06 -22.96 12.09
C GLY A 130 31.54 -24.30 12.64
N THR A 131 30.58 -24.29 13.57
CA THR A 131 29.88 -25.49 13.98
C THR A 131 28.99 -25.95 12.81
N ARG A 132 29.53 -26.87 12.02
CA ARG A 132 28.71 -27.81 11.26
C ARG A 132 27.96 -28.70 12.28
N GLU A 133 26.87 -28.23 12.84
CA GLU A 133 25.72 -29.11 12.85
C GLU A 133 25.47 -29.38 11.38
N SER A 134 25.63 -30.61 10.97
CA SER A 134 25.34 -31.09 9.65
C SER A 134 23.82 -30.95 9.40
N VAL A 135 23.36 -29.72 9.23
CA VAL A 135 22.23 -29.48 8.40
C VAL A 135 22.80 -29.61 6.99
N GLN A 136 22.75 -30.82 6.49
CA GLN A 136 22.83 -31.04 5.04
C GLN A 136 21.98 -29.95 4.39
N PRO A 137 22.43 -29.34 3.26
CA PRO A 137 21.61 -28.45 2.50
C PRO A 137 20.26 -29.14 2.41
N SER A 138 19.17 -28.39 2.69
CA SER A 138 17.84 -28.92 2.51
C SER A 138 17.86 -29.60 1.16
N GLU A 139 17.98 -30.92 1.15
CA GLU A 139 17.58 -31.70 0.01
C GLU A 139 16.23 -31.10 -0.31
N LYS A 140 16.14 -30.48 -1.49
CA LYS A 140 14.85 -30.18 -2.10
C LYS A 140 14.06 -31.43 -1.79
N LEU A 141 13.01 -31.29 -0.99
CA LEU A 141 12.11 -32.37 -0.66
C LEU A 141 11.73 -32.94 -2.02
N GLU A 142 12.50 -33.92 -2.48
CA GLU A 142 12.19 -34.64 -3.69
C GLU A 142 10.81 -35.19 -3.43
N ARG A 143 9.89 -34.96 -4.37
CA ARG A 143 8.50 -35.43 -4.29
C ARG A 143 8.46 -36.97 -4.38
N GLY A 144 9.34 -37.65 -3.63
CA GLY A 144 9.53 -39.09 -3.58
C GLY A 144 9.04 -39.68 -2.25
N HIS A 145 8.72 -40.97 -2.29
CA HIS A 145 8.33 -41.72 -1.09
C HIS A 145 9.51 -41.88 -0.11
N ILE A 146 9.21 -41.80 1.18
CA ILE A 146 10.19 -41.95 2.28
C ILE A 146 10.29 -43.44 2.62
N GLN A 147 11.47 -44.01 2.42
CA GLN A 147 11.72 -45.43 2.60
C GLN A 147 11.86 -45.81 4.10
N PRO A 148 11.69 -47.11 4.46
CA PRO A 148 11.97 -47.60 5.81
C PRO A 148 13.34 -47.19 6.30
N GLY A 149 13.46 -46.80 7.59
CA GLY A 149 14.67 -46.28 8.20
C GLY A 149 14.82 -44.76 8.21
N GLY A 150 14.19 -44.04 7.23
CA GLY A 150 14.20 -42.58 7.18
C GLY A 150 12.92 -41.90 7.70
N ARG A 151 11.85 -42.66 7.85
CA ARG A 151 10.48 -42.13 8.12
C ARG A 151 10.38 -41.33 9.41
N ASN A 152 10.85 -41.89 10.54
CA ASN A 152 10.81 -41.25 11.86
C ASN A 152 11.59 -39.93 11.87
N VAL A 153 12.77 -39.93 11.24
CA VAL A 153 13.64 -38.75 11.17
C VAL A 153 13.00 -37.66 10.30
N ALA A 154 12.42 -38.03 9.16
CA ALA A 154 11.76 -37.08 8.25
C ALA A 154 10.53 -36.44 8.88
N LEU A 155 9.65 -37.24 9.50
CA LEU A 155 8.46 -36.77 10.17
C LEU A 155 8.79 -35.96 11.44
N TYR A 156 9.84 -36.35 12.19
CA TYR A 156 10.32 -35.56 13.35
C TYR A 156 10.84 -34.19 12.90
N ARG A 157 11.63 -34.11 11.80
CA ARG A 157 12.15 -32.83 11.26
C ARG A 157 11.02 -31.93 10.80
N LEU A 158 10.06 -32.48 10.06
CA LEU A 158 8.87 -31.74 9.65
C LEU A 158 8.10 -31.23 10.87
N GLY A 159 7.86 -32.11 11.86
CA GLY A 159 7.16 -31.75 13.10
C GLY A 159 7.90 -30.66 13.89
N ALA A 160 9.21 -30.72 13.98
CA ALA A 160 10.01 -29.69 14.63
C ALA A 160 9.88 -28.32 13.93
N THR A 161 9.93 -28.30 12.58
CA THR A 161 9.74 -27.08 11.79
C THR A 161 8.35 -26.49 12.00
N LEU A 162 7.30 -27.32 11.98
CA LEU A 162 5.92 -26.90 12.21
C LEU A 162 5.72 -26.38 13.64
N ARG A 163 6.35 -27.03 14.63
CA ARG A 163 6.31 -26.61 16.04
C ARG A 163 7.00 -25.26 16.25
N ASP A 164 8.15 -25.07 15.63
CA ASP A 164 8.90 -23.82 15.66
C ASP A 164 8.12 -22.66 15.00
N SER A 165 7.19 -22.99 14.08
CA SER A 165 6.23 -22.04 13.47
C SER A 165 5.02 -21.74 14.37
N GLY A 166 4.97 -22.27 15.61
CA GLY A 166 3.89 -21.98 16.58
C GLY A 166 2.65 -22.85 16.42
N ILE A 167 2.68 -23.92 15.60
CA ILE A 167 1.54 -24.81 15.39
C ILE A 167 1.21 -25.60 16.65
N GLY A 168 -0.07 -25.63 17.03
CA GLY A 168 -0.61 -26.38 18.18
C GLY A 168 -0.61 -27.89 17.97
N ARG A 169 -0.83 -28.66 19.07
CA ARG A 169 -0.75 -30.11 19.10
C ARG A 169 -1.64 -30.82 18.07
N GLU A 170 -2.89 -30.42 17.96
CA GLU A 170 -3.87 -31.07 17.06
C GLU A 170 -3.50 -30.85 15.59
N ALA A 171 -3.13 -29.63 15.23
CA ALA A 171 -2.72 -29.29 13.87
C ALA A 171 -1.39 -29.98 13.49
N LEU A 172 -0.44 -30.05 14.43
CA LEU A 172 0.81 -30.77 14.26
C LEU A 172 0.58 -32.26 14.02
N ALA A 173 -0.27 -32.89 14.85
CA ALA A 173 -0.60 -34.30 14.71
C ALA A 173 -1.30 -34.59 13.36
N GLY A 174 -2.23 -33.73 12.96
CA GLY A 174 -2.92 -33.84 11.66
C GLY A 174 -1.98 -33.70 10.47
N ALA A 175 -1.05 -32.74 10.50
CA ALA A 175 -0.06 -32.52 9.43
C ALA A 175 0.89 -33.72 9.30
N LEU A 176 1.41 -34.24 10.42
CA LEU A 176 2.30 -35.41 10.42
C LEU A 176 1.58 -36.69 10.02
N HIS A 177 0.30 -36.86 10.41
CA HIS A 177 -0.51 -37.99 9.97
C HIS A 177 -0.71 -37.97 8.45
N TRP A 178 -1.08 -36.81 7.89
CA TRP A 178 -1.27 -36.65 6.44
C TRP A 178 0.02 -36.96 5.69
N GLU A 179 1.17 -36.40 6.09
CA GLU A 179 2.46 -36.61 5.46
C GLU A 179 2.89 -38.10 5.56
N ASN A 180 2.62 -38.74 6.67
CA ASN A 180 2.88 -40.17 6.88
C ASN A 180 2.11 -41.03 5.88
N GLN A 181 0.81 -40.75 5.67
CA GLN A 181 -0.02 -41.47 4.73
C GLN A 181 0.38 -41.24 3.27
N GLN A 182 0.80 -40.02 2.93
CA GLN A 182 1.13 -39.66 1.55
C GLN A 182 2.52 -40.07 1.10
N ARG A 183 3.50 -40.07 2.00
CA ARG A 183 4.90 -40.18 1.61
C ARG A 183 5.66 -41.33 2.25
N CYS A 184 5.26 -41.85 3.40
CA CYS A 184 5.95 -42.99 4.01
C CYS A 184 5.45 -44.33 3.42
N LEU A 185 6.40 -45.19 3.00
CA LEU A 185 6.07 -46.50 2.44
C LEU A 185 6.85 -47.61 3.19
N PRO A 186 6.12 -48.47 3.92
CA PRO A 186 4.74 -48.34 4.36
C PRO A 186 4.61 -47.18 5.37
N PRO A 187 3.40 -46.63 5.60
CA PRO A 187 3.19 -45.62 6.64
C PRO A 187 3.59 -46.16 8.02
N LEU A 188 4.04 -45.26 8.92
CA LEU A 188 4.25 -45.59 10.33
C LEU A 188 2.91 -45.87 11.02
N ALA A 189 2.93 -46.76 12.02
CA ALA A 189 1.76 -46.98 12.85
C ALA A 189 1.40 -45.72 13.66
N ASP A 190 0.11 -45.54 13.96
CA ASP A 190 -0.38 -44.35 14.68
C ASP A 190 0.30 -44.16 16.04
N GLU A 191 0.69 -45.25 16.69
CA GLU A 191 1.38 -45.22 17.96
C GLU A 191 2.81 -44.67 17.84
N GLU A 192 3.55 -45.02 16.79
CA GLU A 192 4.86 -44.43 16.45
C GLU A 192 4.73 -42.95 16.09
N LEU A 193 3.67 -42.59 15.35
CA LEU A 193 3.42 -41.20 14.97
C LEU A 193 3.13 -40.33 16.21
N ARG A 194 2.35 -40.84 17.17
CA ARG A 194 2.08 -40.19 18.46
C ARG A 194 3.37 -39.94 19.24
N LEU A 195 4.29 -40.93 19.29
CA LEU A 195 5.59 -40.77 19.94
C LEU A 195 6.43 -39.68 19.30
N ILE A 196 6.37 -39.53 17.95
CA ILE A 196 7.04 -38.45 17.24
C ILE A 196 6.44 -37.11 17.63
N VAL A 197 5.10 -36.97 17.63
CA VAL A 197 4.40 -35.76 18.05
C VAL A 197 4.78 -35.37 19.48
N ASP A 198 4.73 -36.33 20.40
CA ASP A 198 5.10 -36.09 21.82
C ASP A 198 6.56 -35.71 21.98
N SER A 199 7.44 -36.29 21.18
CA SER A 199 8.87 -35.97 21.18
C SER A 199 9.13 -34.56 20.66
N VAL A 200 8.44 -34.16 19.61
CA VAL A 200 8.50 -32.78 19.06
C VAL A 200 7.98 -31.76 20.08
N LEU A 201 6.90 -32.09 20.79
CA LEU A 201 6.30 -31.18 21.79
C LEU A 201 7.14 -31.07 23.08
N LYS A 202 7.91 -32.11 23.42
CA LYS A 202 8.86 -32.11 24.55
C LYS A 202 10.13 -31.33 24.25
N ARG A 203 10.40 -31.01 22.99
CA ARG A 203 11.51 -30.14 22.63
C ARG A 203 11.32 -28.81 23.36
N VAL A 204 12.21 -28.58 24.33
CA VAL A 204 12.25 -27.32 25.08
C VAL A 204 12.62 -26.24 24.10
N THR A 205 11.70 -25.37 23.77
CA THR A 205 12.03 -24.04 23.26
C THR A 205 12.87 -23.38 24.34
N PRO A 206 14.07 -22.85 24.06
CA PRO A 206 14.90 -22.23 25.07
C PRO A 206 14.07 -21.23 25.87
N SER A 207 13.97 -21.47 27.20
CA SER A 207 13.22 -20.60 28.08
C SER A 207 13.84 -19.21 28.07
N ARG A 208 12.99 -18.20 27.94
CA ARG A 208 13.32 -16.81 28.13
C ARG A 208 13.72 -16.52 29.56
N ASP A 209 14.98 -16.74 29.89
CA ASP A 209 15.61 -16.19 31.10
C ASP A 209 17.01 -15.73 30.75
N VAL A 210 17.10 -14.49 30.27
CA VAL A 210 18.38 -13.78 30.24
C VAL A 210 18.14 -12.31 30.62
N ALA A 211 18.27 -12.10 31.90
CA ALA A 211 18.52 -10.77 32.44
C ALA A 211 20.03 -10.52 32.39
N ALA A 212 20.55 -9.87 31.40
CA ALA A 212 21.79 -9.07 31.42
C ALA A 212 22.34 -8.78 29.99
N GLY A 213 21.78 -7.84 29.34
CA GLY A 213 22.28 -7.27 28.08
C GLY A 213 21.65 -5.89 27.89
N ALA A 214 21.71 -5.05 28.94
CA ALA A 214 20.69 -4.02 29.13
C ALA A 214 20.76 -2.79 28.22
N VAL A 215 21.86 -2.50 27.53
CA VAL A 215 21.97 -1.24 26.75
C VAL A 215 21.74 -1.47 25.27
N LEU A 216 22.36 -2.46 24.65
CA LEU A 216 22.09 -2.83 23.26
C LEU A 216 20.66 -3.38 23.11
N ASN A 217 20.18 -4.11 24.12
CA ASN A 217 18.82 -4.60 24.19
C ASN A 217 17.76 -3.49 24.28
N ALA A 218 18.00 -2.39 24.97
CA ALA A 218 17.03 -1.29 25.07
C ALA A 218 16.89 -0.54 23.74
N GLU A 219 18.00 -0.26 23.05
CA GLU A 219 17.98 0.42 21.75
C GLU A 219 17.50 -0.50 20.63
N LEU A 220 17.91 -1.77 20.60
CA LEU A 220 17.40 -2.77 19.67
C LEU A 220 15.94 -3.09 19.94
N LYS A 221 15.52 -3.20 21.21
CA LYS A 221 14.13 -3.40 21.58
C LYS A 221 13.25 -2.22 21.15
N ALA A 222 13.73 -0.98 21.32
CA ALA A 222 13.04 0.21 20.83
C ALA A 222 12.94 0.28 19.30
N LEU A 223 13.91 -0.28 18.57
CA LEU A 223 13.90 -0.38 17.11
C LEU A 223 12.94 -1.47 16.60
N PHE A 224 12.72 -2.49 17.41
CA PHE A 224 11.95 -3.67 17.04
C PHE A 224 10.58 -3.79 17.72
N GLU A 225 10.29 -3.02 18.76
CA GLU A 225 8.94 -2.96 19.29
C GLU A 225 8.00 -2.43 18.19
N PRO A 226 6.92 -3.14 17.87
CA PRO A 226 5.91 -2.57 16.98
C PRO A 226 5.50 -1.23 17.59
N GLU A 227 5.36 -0.20 16.76
CA GLU A 227 4.88 1.09 17.23
C GLU A 227 3.65 0.87 18.10
N PRO A 228 3.60 1.45 19.30
CA PRO A 228 2.44 1.28 20.16
C PRO A 228 1.19 1.75 19.40
N ALA A 229 0.13 0.96 19.46
CA ALA A 229 -1.14 1.28 18.81
C ALA A 229 -1.71 2.63 19.29
N ALA A 230 -1.31 3.08 20.49
CA ALA A 230 -1.62 4.39 21.07
C ALA A 230 -0.34 5.15 21.41
N MET A 231 -0.27 6.41 21.01
CA MET A 231 0.89 7.28 21.22
C MET A 231 0.45 8.68 21.66
N TRP A 232 1.21 9.30 22.57
CA TRP A 232 0.97 10.68 22.93
C TRP A 232 1.19 11.61 21.74
N ILE A 233 0.31 12.60 21.55
CA ILE A 233 0.41 13.52 20.40
C ILE A 233 1.76 14.23 20.31
N GLY A 234 2.39 14.53 21.44
CA GLY A 234 3.73 15.12 21.50
C GLY A 234 4.83 14.19 21.01
N GLU A 235 4.65 12.86 21.09
CA GLU A 235 5.57 11.88 20.55
C GLU A 235 5.38 11.68 19.05
N VAL A 236 4.12 11.70 18.59
CA VAL A 236 3.82 11.72 17.14
C VAL A 236 4.50 12.91 16.45
N ALA A 237 4.54 14.09 17.13
CA ALA A 237 5.17 15.28 16.58
C ALA A 237 6.71 15.16 16.42
N LYS A 238 7.35 14.25 17.15
CA LYS A 238 8.81 14.00 17.06
C LYS A 238 9.20 13.12 15.90
N LYS A 239 8.23 12.41 15.29
CA LYS A 239 8.50 11.52 14.15
C LYS A 239 8.67 12.31 12.86
N PRO A 240 9.61 11.92 11.98
CA PRO A 240 9.67 12.45 10.63
C PRO A 240 8.31 12.24 9.95
N ARG A 241 7.79 13.29 9.34
CA ARG A 241 6.50 13.24 8.67
C ARG A 241 6.72 13.28 7.16
N ASP A 242 6.37 12.20 6.47
CA ASP A 242 6.27 12.23 5.02
C ASP A 242 4.98 12.96 4.65
N PRO A 243 5.05 14.12 3.98
CA PRO A 243 3.85 14.83 3.56
C PRO A 243 3.06 13.99 2.55
N MET A 244 1.74 14.17 2.53
CA MET A 244 0.92 13.61 1.46
C MET A 244 1.36 14.21 0.12
N ARG A 245 1.45 13.37 -0.90
CA ARG A 245 1.71 13.79 -2.28
C ARG A 245 0.39 13.90 -3.01
N PHE A 246 0.30 14.86 -3.91
CA PHE A 246 -0.87 15.11 -4.74
C PHE A 246 -0.47 14.95 -6.20
N TYR A 247 -1.29 14.27 -6.97
CA TYR A 247 -1.07 14.02 -8.38
C TYR A 247 -2.18 14.68 -9.20
N PRO A 248 -1.83 15.58 -10.15
CA PRO A 248 -2.81 16.21 -11.00
C PRO A 248 -3.70 15.21 -11.72
N THR A 249 -4.97 15.57 -11.87
CA THR A 249 -5.98 14.79 -12.59
C THR A 249 -5.96 15.05 -14.09
N GLY A 250 -5.40 16.18 -14.50
CA GLY A 250 -5.50 16.72 -15.86
C GLY A 250 -6.71 17.64 -16.06
N PHE A 251 -7.43 17.96 -14.98
CA PHE A 251 -8.54 18.90 -14.95
C PHE A 251 -8.22 19.96 -13.88
N ASP A 252 -7.74 21.13 -14.27
CA ASP A 252 -7.22 22.16 -13.35
C ASP A 252 -8.23 22.54 -12.25
N GLN A 253 -9.51 22.71 -12.60
CA GLN A 253 -10.54 23.07 -11.62
C GLN A 253 -10.87 21.91 -10.67
N LEU A 254 -10.77 20.67 -11.15
CA LEU A 254 -10.91 19.50 -10.30
C LEU A 254 -9.74 19.40 -9.31
N ASP A 255 -8.52 19.69 -9.77
CA ASP A 255 -7.33 19.68 -8.93
C ASP A 255 -7.41 20.74 -7.82
N ILE A 256 -7.91 21.95 -8.14
CA ILE A 256 -8.16 23.00 -7.15
C ILE A 256 -9.13 22.51 -6.08
N LEU A 257 -10.30 21.98 -6.48
CA LEU A 257 -11.31 21.49 -5.54
C LEU A 257 -10.84 20.26 -4.75
N LEU A 258 -9.97 19.42 -5.31
CA LEU A 258 -9.37 18.28 -4.59
C LEU A 258 -8.20 18.68 -3.68
N GLY A 259 -7.82 19.98 -3.63
CA GLY A 259 -6.71 20.45 -2.81
C GLY A 259 -5.34 20.09 -3.37
N GLY A 260 -5.23 19.90 -4.70
CA GLY A 260 -3.99 19.60 -5.42
C GLY A 260 -4.06 18.34 -6.31
N GLY A 261 -5.21 17.68 -6.40
CA GLY A 261 -5.42 16.49 -7.21
C GLY A 261 -5.62 15.20 -6.40
N LEU A 262 -5.20 14.07 -6.96
CA LEU A 262 -5.33 12.75 -6.32
C LEU A 262 -4.28 12.60 -5.20
N ALA A 263 -4.73 12.47 -3.97
CA ALA A 263 -3.85 12.40 -2.80
C ALA A 263 -3.41 10.96 -2.50
N THR A 264 -2.14 10.78 -2.11
CA THR A 264 -1.66 9.50 -1.54
C THR A 264 -2.38 9.18 -0.23
N ARG A 265 -2.41 7.89 0.13
CA ARG A 265 -3.07 7.38 1.35
C ARG A 265 -4.58 7.62 1.39
N GLN A 266 -5.18 7.89 0.23
CA GLN A 266 -6.60 8.19 0.12
C GLN A 266 -7.25 7.45 -1.05
N VAL A 267 -8.56 7.19 -0.89
CA VAL A 267 -9.41 6.65 -1.94
C VAL A 267 -10.27 7.79 -2.49
N CYS A 268 -10.21 7.98 -3.81
CA CYS A 268 -11.11 8.83 -4.57
C CYS A 268 -12.20 7.97 -5.20
N GLY A 269 -13.43 8.11 -4.73
CA GLY A 269 -14.59 7.43 -5.29
C GLY A 269 -15.17 8.15 -6.51
N VAL A 270 -15.38 7.44 -7.61
CA VAL A 270 -16.05 7.94 -8.82
C VAL A 270 -17.38 7.23 -8.97
N ILE A 271 -18.47 7.99 -8.91
CA ILE A 271 -19.83 7.47 -8.90
C ILE A 271 -20.61 8.04 -10.08
N GLY A 272 -21.59 7.32 -10.56
CA GLY A 272 -22.49 7.81 -11.59
C GLY A 272 -23.39 6.71 -12.14
N PRO A 273 -24.47 7.07 -12.85
CA PRO A 273 -25.37 6.10 -13.42
C PRO A 273 -24.70 5.29 -14.55
N PRO A 274 -25.29 4.15 -14.95
CA PRO A 274 -24.83 3.42 -16.12
C PRO A 274 -24.74 4.32 -17.35
N SER A 275 -23.75 4.09 -18.18
CA SER A 275 -23.48 4.87 -19.40
C SER A 275 -23.18 6.36 -19.20
N ALA A 276 -22.87 6.80 -17.96
CA ALA A 276 -22.37 8.15 -17.70
C ALA A 276 -20.90 8.36 -18.10
N GLY A 277 -20.24 7.32 -18.62
CA GLY A 277 -18.85 7.42 -19.05
C GLY A 277 -17.81 7.33 -17.92
N LYS A 278 -18.13 6.68 -16.79
CA LYS A 278 -17.22 6.52 -15.62
C LYS A 278 -15.86 5.98 -16.01
N SER A 279 -15.81 4.84 -16.71
CA SER A 279 -14.57 4.22 -17.16
C SER A 279 -13.79 5.13 -18.12
N ALA A 280 -14.48 5.85 -19.01
CA ALA A 280 -13.86 6.82 -19.91
C ALA A 280 -13.24 8.00 -19.13
N PHE A 281 -13.94 8.52 -18.13
CA PHE A 281 -13.41 9.57 -17.25
C PHE A 281 -12.18 9.09 -16.48
N VAL A 282 -12.26 7.90 -15.87
CA VAL A 282 -11.14 7.32 -15.14
C VAL A 282 -9.93 7.07 -16.05
N ASN A 283 -10.14 6.64 -17.30
CA ASN A 283 -9.05 6.52 -18.27
C ASN A 283 -8.36 7.86 -18.56
N CYS A 284 -9.10 8.99 -18.57
CA CYS A 284 -8.48 10.33 -18.67
C CYS A 284 -7.64 10.67 -17.42
N LEU A 285 -8.11 10.33 -16.22
CA LEU A 285 -7.31 10.50 -14.99
C LEU A 285 -6.04 9.67 -15.06
N VAL A 286 -6.15 8.42 -15.49
CA VAL A 286 -5.00 7.50 -15.64
C VAL A 286 -4.03 7.99 -16.71
N GLU A 287 -4.52 8.56 -17.81
CA GLU A 287 -3.66 9.13 -18.87
C GLU A 287 -2.72 10.20 -18.31
N THR A 288 -3.20 11.03 -17.40
CA THR A 288 -2.38 12.03 -16.71
C THR A 288 -1.51 11.39 -15.62
N LEU A 289 -2.08 10.57 -14.76
CA LEU A 289 -1.41 9.98 -13.61
C LEU A 289 -0.19 9.12 -14.02
N GLN A 290 -0.30 8.34 -15.10
CA GLN A 290 0.75 7.45 -15.58
C GLN A 290 2.01 8.19 -16.07
N THR A 291 1.91 9.49 -16.33
CA THR A 291 3.09 10.31 -16.68
C THR A 291 3.99 10.55 -15.46
N GLN A 292 3.47 10.44 -14.25
CA GLN A 292 4.17 10.70 -12.99
C GLN A 292 4.52 9.41 -12.25
N ILE A 293 3.58 8.49 -12.11
CA ILE A 293 3.74 7.20 -11.43
C ILE A 293 3.15 6.08 -12.29
N PRO A 294 3.64 4.82 -12.18
CA PRO A 294 3.01 3.70 -12.83
C PRO A 294 1.58 3.50 -12.28
N VAL A 295 0.69 2.93 -13.08
CA VAL A 295 -0.70 2.70 -12.70
C VAL A 295 -1.05 1.23 -12.83
N LEU A 296 -1.64 0.66 -11.79
CA LEU A 296 -2.31 -0.63 -11.83
C LEU A 296 -3.81 -0.41 -12.09
N HIS A 297 -4.27 -0.73 -13.27
CA HIS A 297 -5.68 -0.64 -13.66
C HIS A 297 -6.35 -2.01 -13.56
N VAL A 298 -7.25 -2.14 -12.59
CA VAL A 298 -8.05 -3.34 -12.35
C VAL A 298 -9.45 -3.12 -12.89
N SER A 299 -9.82 -3.84 -13.94
CA SER A 299 -11.18 -3.84 -14.47
C SER A 299 -11.86 -5.18 -14.16
N THR A 300 -13.01 -5.09 -13.52
CA THR A 300 -13.81 -6.25 -13.15
C THR A 300 -14.87 -6.61 -14.18
N GLU A 301 -15.09 -5.73 -15.14
CA GLU A 301 -16.11 -5.85 -16.19
C GLU A 301 -15.48 -6.14 -17.56
N LEU A 302 -14.38 -5.47 -17.89
CA LEU A 302 -13.78 -5.52 -19.21
C LEU A 302 -12.52 -6.42 -19.24
N PRO A 303 -12.35 -7.22 -20.31
CA PRO A 303 -11.10 -7.95 -20.52
C PRO A 303 -9.96 -6.99 -20.91
N ARG A 304 -8.71 -7.45 -20.74
CA ARG A 304 -7.51 -6.63 -20.99
C ARG A 304 -7.46 -6.04 -22.38
N GLU A 305 -7.87 -6.78 -23.39
CA GLU A 305 -7.87 -6.37 -24.79
C GLU A 305 -8.78 -5.17 -25.02
N GLU A 306 -9.96 -5.14 -24.39
CA GLU A 306 -10.87 -4.03 -24.53
C GLU A 306 -10.33 -2.76 -23.83
N ILE A 307 -9.71 -2.90 -22.67
CA ILE A 307 -9.06 -1.77 -21.97
C ILE A 307 -7.91 -1.22 -22.82
N TYR A 308 -7.10 -2.08 -23.40
CA TYR A 308 -6.03 -1.71 -24.34
C TYR A 308 -6.58 -0.86 -25.50
N VAL A 309 -7.63 -1.33 -26.17
CA VAL A 309 -8.25 -0.60 -27.29
C VAL A 309 -8.80 0.75 -26.85
N ARG A 310 -9.38 0.85 -25.64
CA ARG A 310 -9.91 2.11 -25.09
C ARG A 310 -8.78 3.12 -24.83
N TYR A 311 -7.63 2.70 -24.33
CA TYR A 311 -6.47 3.60 -24.19
C TYR A 311 -5.90 4.03 -25.54
N ALA A 312 -5.83 3.14 -26.52
CA ALA A 312 -5.42 3.49 -27.88
C ALA A 312 -6.39 4.49 -28.51
N ALA A 313 -7.70 4.27 -28.36
CA ALA A 313 -8.74 5.17 -28.84
C ALA A 313 -8.65 6.58 -28.20
N LEU A 314 -8.42 6.62 -26.88
CA LEU A 314 -8.21 7.88 -26.15
C LEU A 314 -6.98 8.64 -26.68
N LYS A 315 -5.89 7.95 -26.98
CA LYS A 315 -4.65 8.55 -27.52
C LYS A 315 -4.80 9.04 -28.96
N LEU A 316 -5.40 8.25 -29.82
CA LEU A 316 -5.49 8.52 -31.25
C LEU A 316 -6.74 9.33 -31.65
N GLY A 317 -7.75 9.40 -30.77
CA GLY A 317 -8.98 10.15 -31.03
C GLY A 317 -9.96 9.45 -31.98
N PHE A 318 -9.94 8.11 -32.06
CA PHE A 318 -10.91 7.36 -32.83
C PHE A 318 -12.00 6.72 -31.95
N PRO A 319 -13.20 6.44 -32.50
CA PRO A 319 -14.23 5.72 -31.75
C PRO A 319 -13.75 4.34 -31.35
N TRP A 320 -13.69 4.04 -30.06
CA TRP A 320 -13.12 2.78 -29.53
C TRP A 320 -13.75 1.52 -30.14
N ARG A 321 -15.04 1.61 -30.55
CA ARG A 321 -15.72 0.50 -31.24
C ARG A 321 -15.10 0.15 -32.58
N GLU A 322 -14.49 1.10 -33.28
CA GLU A 322 -13.80 0.83 -34.55
C GLU A 322 -12.51 0.04 -34.34
N GLY A 323 -11.81 0.31 -33.22
CA GLY A 323 -10.67 -0.54 -32.81
C GLY A 323 -11.10 -1.96 -32.49
N MET A 324 -12.21 -2.14 -31.75
CA MET A 324 -12.75 -3.48 -31.43
C MET A 324 -13.21 -4.26 -32.67
N LYS A 325 -13.63 -3.57 -33.74
CA LYS A 325 -13.97 -4.21 -35.03
C LYS A 325 -12.75 -4.54 -35.89
N GLY A 326 -11.54 -4.16 -35.47
CA GLY A 326 -10.32 -4.32 -36.25
C GLY A 326 -10.14 -3.32 -37.39
N HIS A 327 -10.93 -2.22 -37.43
CA HIS A 327 -10.80 -1.18 -38.45
C HIS A 327 -9.59 -0.28 -38.23
N VAL A 328 -8.98 -0.32 -37.02
CA VAL A 328 -7.73 0.37 -36.70
C VAL A 328 -6.64 -0.69 -36.56
N PRO A 329 -5.54 -0.60 -37.32
CA PRO A 329 -4.45 -1.58 -37.25
C PRO A 329 -3.86 -1.70 -35.85
N ASN A 330 -3.59 -2.95 -35.40
CA ASN A 330 -3.03 -3.19 -34.08
C ASN A 330 -1.64 -2.56 -33.90
N GLU A 331 -0.83 -2.51 -34.95
CA GLU A 331 0.49 -1.87 -34.94
C GLU A 331 0.37 -0.37 -34.61
N THR A 332 -0.63 0.32 -35.18
CA THR A 332 -0.89 1.74 -34.89
C THR A 332 -1.30 1.94 -33.42
N MET A 333 -2.16 1.09 -32.91
CA MET A 333 -2.58 1.13 -31.51
C MET A 333 -1.41 0.80 -30.57
N ALA A 334 -0.60 -0.21 -30.90
CA ALA A 334 0.55 -0.62 -30.12
C ALA A 334 1.61 0.47 -30.04
N GLU A 335 1.85 1.22 -31.13
CA GLU A 335 2.85 2.27 -31.16
C GLU A 335 2.54 3.38 -30.13
N VAL A 336 1.29 3.78 -29.97
CA VAL A 336 0.89 4.83 -29.04
C VAL A 336 0.73 4.35 -27.60
N THR A 337 0.57 3.06 -27.38
CA THR A 337 0.37 2.49 -26.04
C THR A 337 1.64 1.92 -25.42
N LYS A 338 2.68 1.62 -26.21
CA LYS A 338 3.93 1.01 -25.72
C LYS A 338 4.66 1.82 -24.64
N SER A 339 4.48 3.13 -24.64
CA SER A 339 5.10 4.04 -23.66
C SER A 339 4.26 4.27 -22.41
N LEU A 340 3.03 3.75 -22.37
CA LEU A 340 2.15 3.92 -21.21
C LEU A 340 2.63 3.07 -20.04
N ARG A 341 2.75 3.70 -18.88
CA ARG A 341 3.16 3.05 -17.62
C ARG A 341 1.94 2.47 -16.90
N ILE A 342 1.17 1.62 -17.61
CA ILE A 342 -0.08 1.04 -17.13
C ILE A 342 0.02 -0.48 -17.16
N VAL A 343 -0.23 -1.11 -16.00
CA VAL A 343 -0.39 -2.56 -15.87
C VAL A 343 -1.88 -2.86 -15.72
N ILE A 344 -2.39 -3.87 -16.41
CA ILE A 344 -3.83 -4.14 -16.46
C ILE A 344 -4.12 -5.53 -15.87
N ILE A 345 -5.08 -5.59 -14.94
CA ILE A 345 -5.81 -6.81 -14.56
C ILE A 345 -7.20 -6.66 -15.17
N GLY A 346 -7.53 -7.54 -16.13
CA GLY A 346 -8.86 -7.56 -16.75
C GLY A 346 -9.80 -8.53 -16.05
N SER A 347 -11.09 -8.49 -16.44
CA SER A 347 -12.15 -9.37 -15.89
C SER A 347 -11.88 -10.87 -16.12
N ASP A 348 -11.03 -11.19 -17.07
CA ASP A 348 -10.55 -12.53 -17.43
C ASP A 348 -9.43 -13.06 -16.53
N ASN A 349 -8.78 -12.20 -15.74
CA ASN A 349 -7.62 -12.54 -14.90
C ASN A 349 -7.79 -12.13 -13.43
N ILE A 350 -8.95 -11.64 -13.03
CA ILE A 350 -9.20 -11.27 -11.65
C ILE A 350 -9.44 -12.50 -10.77
N ASP A 351 -8.70 -12.59 -9.67
CA ASP A 351 -8.95 -13.58 -8.64
C ASP A 351 -10.18 -13.16 -7.82
N ARG A 352 -11.30 -13.84 -8.05
CA ARG A 352 -12.57 -13.56 -7.37
C ARG A 352 -12.62 -14.08 -5.94
N THR A 353 -11.65 -14.92 -5.55
CA THR A 353 -11.57 -15.50 -4.19
C THR A 353 -10.80 -14.58 -3.24
N ASP A 354 -9.74 -13.92 -3.75
CA ASP A 354 -8.91 -12.96 -3.00
C ASP A 354 -8.53 -11.76 -3.88
N PRO A 355 -9.51 -10.90 -4.24
CA PRO A 355 -9.23 -9.79 -5.14
C PRO A 355 -8.31 -8.72 -4.52
N LEU A 356 -8.46 -8.43 -3.23
CA LEU A 356 -7.61 -7.45 -2.54
C LEU A 356 -6.18 -7.95 -2.41
N GLY A 357 -5.99 -9.23 -2.10
CA GLY A 357 -4.66 -9.83 -2.04
C GLY A 357 -3.99 -9.86 -3.41
N GLN A 358 -4.72 -10.13 -4.49
CA GLN A 358 -4.18 -10.03 -5.86
C GLN A 358 -3.75 -8.59 -6.19
N ILE A 359 -4.61 -7.60 -5.92
CA ILE A 359 -4.28 -6.18 -6.15
C ILE A 359 -3.05 -5.77 -5.35
N ARG A 360 -2.95 -6.18 -4.08
CA ARG A 360 -1.79 -5.93 -3.22
C ARG A 360 -0.51 -6.53 -3.80
N ARG A 361 -0.54 -7.81 -4.21
CA ARG A 361 0.63 -8.50 -4.78
C ARG A 361 1.13 -7.81 -6.06
N GLU A 362 0.22 -7.47 -6.98
CA GLU A 362 0.60 -6.83 -8.25
C GLU A 362 1.04 -5.37 -8.05
N ALA A 363 0.42 -4.62 -7.14
CA ALA A 363 0.86 -3.27 -6.79
C ALA A 363 2.24 -3.28 -6.13
N SER A 364 2.51 -4.23 -5.23
CA SER A 364 3.82 -4.40 -4.61
C SER A 364 4.88 -4.78 -5.65
N ARG A 365 4.57 -5.71 -6.54
CA ARG A 365 5.45 -6.11 -7.65
C ARG A 365 5.79 -4.93 -8.57
N LEU A 366 4.78 -4.14 -8.93
CA LEU A 366 4.97 -2.96 -9.78
C LEU A 366 5.84 -1.89 -9.08
N ARG A 367 5.65 -1.71 -7.78
CA ARG A 367 6.51 -0.86 -6.96
C ARG A 367 7.95 -1.37 -6.91
N GLU A 368 8.17 -2.67 -6.75
CA GLU A 368 9.51 -3.28 -6.79
C GLU A 368 10.21 -3.05 -8.14
N GLN A 369 9.47 -3.19 -9.24
CA GLN A 369 10.03 -3.01 -10.59
C GLN A 369 10.36 -1.56 -10.92
N THR A 370 9.61 -0.61 -10.38
CA THR A 370 9.70 0.81 -10.77
C THR A 370 10.33 1.71 -9.72
N GLY A 371 10.48 1.23 -8.48
CA GLY A 371 10.99 2.00 -7.35
C GLY A 371 10.01 3.02 -6.77
N VAL A 372 8.79 3.13 -7.33
CA VAL A 372 7.76 4.08 -6.86
C VAL A 372 6.42 3.37 -6.66
N PRO A 373 5.62 3.79 -5.64
CA PRO A 373 4.27 3.25 -5.45
C PRO A 373 3.40 3.53 -6.68
N PRO A 374 2.63 2.56 -7.18
CA PRO A 374 1.72 2.79 -8.30
C PRO A 374 0.45 3.51 -7.84
N GLY A 375 -0.19 4.26 -8.75
CA GLY A 375 -1.61 4.58 -8.63
C GLY A 375 -2.44 3.31 -8.86
N ILE A 376 -3.53 3.14 -8.12
CA ILE A 376 -4.40 1.96 -8.26
C ILE A 376 -5.79 2.41 -8.71
N VAL A 377 -6.34 1.73 -9.71
CA VAL A 377 -7.70 1.93 -10.21
C VAL A 377 -8.47 0.62 -10.08
N VAL A 378 -9.71 0.69 -9.57
CA VAL A 378 -10.63 -0.45 -9.50
C VAL A 378 -11.98 -0.07 -10.11
N ASP A 379 -12.31 -0.66 -11.26
CA ASP A 379 -13.52 -0.37 -12.06
C ASP A 379 -14.27 -1.68 -12.42
N TYR A 380 -15.34 -2.08 -11.69
CA TYR A 380 -16.06 -1.53 -10.54
C TYR A 380 -15.82 -2.33 -9.25
N VAL A 381 -15.90 -1.65 -8.11
CA VAL A 381 -15.76 -2.32 -6.80
C VAL A 381 -16.91 -3.30 -6.54
N GLN A 382 -18.16 -2.95 -6.88
CA GLN A 382 -19.32 -3.83 -6.65
C GLN A 382 -19.25 -5.17 -7.36
N MET A 383 -18.52 -5.26 -8.47
CA MET A 383 -18.37 -6.53 -9.19
C MET A 383 -17.48 -7.53 -8.46
N LEU A 384 -16.58 -7.05 -7.60
CA LEU A 384 -15.76 -7.89 -6.72
C LEU A 384 -16.57 -8.48 -5.56
N ALA A 385 -17.66 -7.81 -5.17
CA ALA A 385 -18.53 -8.25 -4.08
C ALA A 385 -19.56 -9.32 -4.48
N ARG A 386 -19.69 -9.67 -5.77
CA ARG A 386 -20.70 -10.63 -6.26
C ARG A 386 -20.39 -12.05 -5.79
N GLY A 387 -21.40 -12.73 -5.27
CA GLY A 387 -21.33 -14.16 -4.88
C GLY A 387 -21.66 -14.43 -3.41
N GLY A 388 -22.73 -13.86 -2.85
CA GLY A 388 -23.24 -14.15 -1.51
C GLY A 388 -24.43 -13.27 -1.13
N ASP A 389 -25.07 -13.59 -0.01
CA ASP A 389 -26.33 -12.98 0.42
C ASP A 389 -26.20 -11.53 0.91
N ASP A 390 -24.97 -11.05 1.23
CA ASP A 390 -24.71 -9.69 1.71
C ASP A 390 -23.70 -8.92 0.85
N THR A 391 -24.15 -8.48 -0.32
CA THR A 391 -23.35 -7.66 -1.24
C THR A 391 -22.97 -6.31 -0.64
N ARG A 392 -23.79 -5.74 0.27
CA ARG A 392 -23.53 -4.42 0.88
C ARG A 392 -22.33 -4.45 1.82
N SER A 393 -22.34 -5.41 2.77
CA SER A 393 -21.23 -5.58 3.71
C SER A 393 -19.92 -5.81 2.97
N LYS A 394 -19.93 -6.66 1.94
CA LYS A 394 -18.75 -6.94 1.12
C LYS A 394 -18.22 -5.72 0.36
N VAL A 395 -19.07 -4.84 -0.14
CA VAL A 395 -18.63 -3.59 -0.77
C VAL A 395 -17.95 -2.67 0.25
N GLY A 396 -18.49 -2.58 1.48
CA GLY A 396 -17.88 -1.87 2.59
C GLY A 396 -16.49 -2.43 2.94
N GLU A 397 -16.40 -3.76 3.13
CA GLU A 397 -15.12 -4.45 3.42
C GLU A 397 -14.08 -4.21 2.31
N LEU A 398 -14.48 -4.29 1.05
CA LEU A 398 -13.59 -4.02 -0.09
C LEU A 398 -13.13 -2.57 -0.11
N THR A 399 -14.03 -1.61 0.15
CA THR A 399 -13.68 -0.18 0.16
C THR A 399 -12.73 0.14 1.31
N MET A 400 -12.98 -0.42 2.50
CA MET A 400 -12.08 -0.33 3.65
C MET A 400 -10.72 -0.97 3.35
N GLY A 401 -10.72 -2.15 2.69
CA GLY A 401 -9.50 -2.81 2.25
C GLY A 401 -8.69 -1.99 1.24
N LEU A 402 -9.34 -1.33 0.29
CA LEU A 402 -8.69 -0.40 -0.64
C LEU A 402 -8.11 0.83 0.08
N ARG A 403 -8.81 1.33 1.11
CA ARG A 403 -8.29 2.42 1.94
C ARG A 403 -7.05 1.97 2.72
N SER A 404 -7.07 0.80 3.36
CA SER A 404 -5.88 0.24 4.03
C SER A 404 -4.73 0.08 3.04
N LEU A 405 -5.00 -0.48 1.85
CA LEU A 405 -4.02 -0.63 0.78
C LEU A 405 -3.38 0.69 0.36
N SER A 406 -4.18 1.76 0.23
CA SER A 406 -3.68 3.10 -0.11
C SER A 406 -2.73 3.66 0.95
N GLN A 407 -3.01 3.39 2.21
CA GLN A 407 -2.18 3.81 3.35
C GLN A 407 -0.88 3.00 3.44
N ASP A 408 -0.96 1.68 3.31
CA ASP A 408 0.18 0.76 3.40
C ASP A 408 1.19 1.00 2.26
N LEU A 409 0.70 1.26 1.05
CA LEU A 409 1.54 1.49 -0.12
C LEU A 409 1.91 2.96 -0.35
N ASP A 410 1.35 3.90 0.43
CA ASP A 410 1.52 5.35 0.25
C ASP A 410 1.17 5.80 -1.18
N CYS A 411 0.02 5.37 -1.69
CA CYS A 411 -0.40 5.57 -3.07
C CYS A 411 -1.82 6.12 -3.18
N PRO A 412 -2.18 6.81 -4.29
CA PRO A 412 -3.56 7.17 -4.59
C PRO A 412 -4.34 5.96 -5.11
N VAL A 413 -5.60 5.83 -4.69
CA VAL A 413 -6.53 4.81 -5.18
C VAL A 413 -7.77 5.49 -5.78
N ILE A 414 -8.15 5.10 -6.98
CA ILE A 414 -9.40 5.49 -7.64
C ILE A 414 -10.33 4.27 -7.61
N ALA A 415 -11.48 4.42 -6.96
CA ALA A 415 -12.49 3.37 -6.86
C ALA A 415 -13.76 3.78 -7.58
N VAL A 416 -14.19 3.00 -8.57
CA VAL A 416 -15.40 3.29 -9.35
C VAL A 416 -16.59 2.54 -8.77
N PHE A 417 -17.70 3.26 -8.63
CA PHE A 417 -18.95 2.72 -8.10
C PHE A 417 -20.12 3.03 -9.05
N SER A 418 -21.09 2.12 -9.07
CA SER A 418 -22.39 2.39 -9.70
C SER A 418 -23.27 3.17 -8.72
N SER A 419 -24.00 4.16 -9.19
CA SER A 419 -25.01 4.84 -8.38
C SER A 419 -26.24 3.95 -8.16
N ARG A 420 -27.06 4.28 -7.17
CA ARG A 420 -28.35 3.61 -6.92
C ARG A 420 -29.27 3.77 -8.13
N ARG A 421 -30.16 2.80 -8.33
CA ARG A 421 -31.15 2.82 -9.43
C ARG A 421 -32.06 4.02 -9.40
N ASP A 422 -32.39 4.55 -8.21
CA ASP A 422 -33.21 5.75 -8.02
C ASP A 422 -32.56 7.02 -8.63
N PHE A 423 -31.25 6.94 -8.96
CA PHE A 423 -30.46 8.03 -9.56
C PHE A 423 -30.08 7.76 -11.02
N TYR A 424 -30.81 6.89 -11.72
CA TYR A 424 -30.57 6.64 -13.15
C TYR A 424 -31.32 7.62 -14.05
N GLY A 425 -32.24 8.42 -13.50
CA GLY A 425 -33.08 9.43 -14.18
C GLY A 425 -34.32 9.78 -13.35
N GLY A 426 -35.11 10.73 -13.81
CA GLY A 426 -36.35 11.15 -13.17
C GLY A 426 -36.23 12.36 -12.24
N ASP A 427 -37.34 12.75 -11.62
CA ASP A 427 -37.52 14.00 -10.85
C ASP A 427 -36.47 14.26 -9.78
N LYS A 428 -35.91 13.20 -9.18
CA LYS A 428 -34.85 13.33 -8.15
C LYS A 428 -33.55 13.86 -8.74
N VAL A 429 -33.15 13.34 -9.90
CA VAL A 429 -31.90 13.76 -10.57
C VAL A 429 -32.09 15.17 -11.16
N GLU A 430 -33.29 15.49 -11.69
CA GLU A 430 -33.61 16.83 -12.19
C GLU A 430 -33.57 17.86 -11.05
N LYS A 431 -34.18 17.57 -9.90
CA LYS A 431 -34.09 18.44 -8.71
C LYS A 431 -32.68 18.65 -8.21
N MET A 432 -31.82 17.62 -8.33
CA MET A 432 -30.40 17.75 -7.98
C MET A 432 -29.62 18.57 -9.01
N ARG A 433 -30.06 18.52 -10.30
CA ARG A 433 -29.50 19.35 -11.38
C ARG A 433 -29.87 20.81 -11.24
N GLU A 434 -31.09 21.10 -10.76
CA GLU A 434 -31.57 22.44 -10.49
C GLU A 434 -30.94 23.07 -9.23
N GLY A 435 -30.36 22.23 -8.35
CA GLY A 435 -29.72 22.66 -7.10
C GLY A 435 -28.23 22.94 -7.27
N ASP A 436 -27.76 23.95 -6.51
CA ASP A 436 -26.34 24.35 -6.47
C ASP A 436 -25.53 23.66 -5.35
N ASP A 437 -26.10 22.62 -4.74
CA ASP A 437 -25.44 21.89 -3.63
C ASP A 437 -24.82 20.58 -4.13
N PRO A 438 -23.48 20.52 -4.28
CA PRO A 438 -22.80 19.31 -4.70
C PRO A 438 -22.93 18.17 -3.67
N THR A 439 -23.17 18.49 -2.39
CA THR A 439 -23.29 17.47 -1.32
C THR A 439 -24.60 16.67 -1.44
N ALA A 440 -25.60 17.20 -2.16
CA ALA A 440 -26.83 16.47 -2.46
C ALA A 440 -26.55 15.12 -3.17
N TYR A 441 -25.45 15.02 -3.92
CA TYR A 441 -25.04 13.80 -4.63
C TYR A 441 -24.48 12.70 -3.73
N LEU A 442 -24.21 12.97 -2.45
CA LEU A 442 -23.81 11.93 -1.47
C LEU A 442 -24.87 10.82 -1.34
N VAL A 443 -26.14 11.19 -1.48
CA VAL A 443 -27.25 10.22 -1.40
C VAL A 443 -27.19 9.17 -2.51
N ALA A 444 -26.59 9.50 -3.66
CA ALA A 444 -26.39 8.56 -4.77
C ALA A 444 -25.37 7.45 -4.45
N ALA A 445 -24.47 7.69 -3.48
CA ALA A 445 -23.47 6.73 -2.98
C ALA A 445 -24.06 5.74 -1.96
N LYS A 446 -25.22 6.00 -1.40
CA LYS A 446 -25.82 5.30 -0.25
C LYS A 446 -26.36 3.88 -0.54
N GLU A 447 -25.78 3.12 -1.47
CA GLU A 447 -26.03 1.67 -1.49
C GLU A 447 -25.32 0.93 -0.34
N SER A 448 -24.14 1.43 0.05
CA SER A 448 -23.53 1.11 1.36
C SER A 448 -23.13 2.43 2.01
N GLY A 449 -23.61 2.69 3.24
CA GLY A 449 -23.20 3.88 4.02
C GLY A 449 -21.69 4.00 4.16
N ASP A 450 -20.97 2.92 3.97
CA ASP A 450 -19.54 2.76 4.13
C ASP A 450 -18.72 3.44 3.01
N ILE A 451 -19.24 3.51 1.76
CA ILE A 451 -18.54 4.21 0.65
C ILE A 451 -18.31 5.68 0.99
N GLU A 452 -19.31 6.33 1.61
CA GLU A 452 -19.19 7.72 2.03
C GLU A 452 -18.11 7.92 3.09
N PHE A 453 -17.96 6.97 4.03
CA PHE A 453 -17.00 7.08 5.12
C PHE A 453 -15.57 6.74 4.72
N ASP A 454 -15.39 5.78 3.81
CA ASP A 454 -14.08 5.26 3.45
C ASP A 454 -13.41 6.03 2.31
N CYS A 455 -14.18 6.63 1.40
CA CYS A 455 -13.63 7.52 0.38
C CYS A 455 -13.31 8.89 0.97
N ALA A 456 -12.11 9.38 0.74
CA ALA A 456 -11.70 10.72 1.14
C ALA A 456 -12.30 11.81 0.25
N SER A 457 -12.47 11.52 -1.04
CA SER A 457 -13.20 12.34 -1.99
C SER A 457 -14.21 11.51 -2.77
N LEU A 458 -15.36 12.09 -3.09
CA LEU A 458 -16.42 11.48 -3.86
C LEU A 458 -16.81 12.38 -5.03
N LEU A 459 -16.65 11.86 -6.24
CA LEU A 459 -16.96 12.51 -7.49
C LEU A 459 -18.20 11.87 -8.10
N TYR A 460 -19.24 12.63 -8.36
CA TYR A 460 -20.40 12.16 -9.08
C TYR A 460 -20.40 12.71 -10.51
N LEU A 461 -20.50 11.80 -11.48
CA LEU A 461 -20.53 12.16 -12.90
C LEU A 461 -21.97 12.31 -13.38
N ASP A 462 -22.31 13.50 -13.81
CA ASP A 462 -23.61 13.84 -14.36
C ASP A 462 -23.46 14.38 -15.79
N VAL A 463 -23.78 13.53 -16.78
CA VAL A 463 -23.70 13.86 -18.21
C VAL A 463 -25.10 13.90 -18.78
N ASP A 464 -25.38 14.91 -19.61
CA ASP A 464 -26.66 15.02 -20.29
C ASP A 464 -26.79 13.91 -21.34
N LYS A 465 -27.60 12.90 -21.01
CA LYS A 465 -27.86 11.76 -21.91
C LYS A 465 -28.75 12.13 -23.09
N ASN A 466 -29.58 13.15 -22.94
CA ASN A 466 -30.56 13.57 -23.94
C ASN A 466 -29.94 14.46 -25.03
N PHE A 467 -28.71 14.95 -24.78
CA PHE A 467 -28.01 15.76 -25.77
C PHE A 467 -27.65 14.93 -27.00
N GLU A 468 -28.16 15.36 -28.16
CA GLU A 468 -27.82 14.73 -29.44
C GLU A 468 -26.49 15.27 -29.94
N GLY A 469 -25.46 14.40 -29.98
CA GLY A 469 -24.13 14.74 -30.47
C GLY A 469 -23.00 14.45 -29.48
N GLN A 470 -21.81 14.77 -29.92
CA GLN A 470 -20.57 14.65 -29.15
C GLN A 470 -19.71 15.91 -29.33
N PRO A 471 -19.01 16.39 -28.30
CA PRO A 471 -19.00 15.92 -26.92
C PRO A 471 -20.24 16.33 -26.14
N LYS A 472 -20.75 15.45 -25.28
CA LYS A 472 -21.92 15.72 -24.42
C LYS A 472 -21.56 16.68 -23.29
N PRO A 473 -22.39 17.69 -22.99
CA PRO A 473 -22.20 18.53 -21.82
C PRO A 473 -22.49 17.74 -20.55
N GLY A 474 -21.79 18.10 -19.48
CA GLY A 474 -21.95 17.47 -18.17
C GLY A 474 -21.25 18.24 -17.08
N ARG A 475 -21.35 17.72 -15.87
CA ARG A 475 -20.65 18.23 -14.69
C ARG A 475 -20.13 17.11 -13.81
N ILE A 476 -19.07 17.39 -13.09
CA ILE A 476 -18.55 16.55 -12.02
C ILE A 476 -18.91 17.26 -10.73
N ALA A 477 -19.75 16.64 -9.89
CA ALA A 477 -20.01 17.14 -8.56
C ALA A 477 -19.01 16.51 -7.59
N ILE A 478 -18.20 17.32 -6.93
CA ILE A 478 -17.35 16.93 -5.81
C ILE A 478 -18.23 16.97 -4.56
N ALA A 479 -18.90 15.85 -4.30
CA ALA A 479 -19.86 15.72 -3.22
C ALA A 479 -19.20 15.68 -1.83
N ARG A 480 -17.95 15.26 -1.78
CA ARG A 480 -17.11 15.20 -0.58
C ARG A 480 -15.65 15.36 -0.94
N CYS A 481 -14.91 16.11 -0.12
CA CYS A 481 -13.46 16.13 -0.12
C CYS A 481 -12.93 16.38 1.31
N ARG A 482 -11.93 15.57 1.76
CA ARG A 482 -11.33 15.73 3.10
C ARG A 482 -10.24 16.77 3.15
N VAL A 483 -9.56 17.00 2.04
CA VAL A 483 -8.36 17.86 1.95
C VAL A 483 -8.57 19.09 1.07
N GLY A 484 -9.68 19.17 0.36
CA GLY A 484 -10.08 20.27 -0.49
C GLY A 484 -11.52 20.69 -0.23
N ASP A 485 -12.18 21.21 -1.25
CA ASP A 485 -13.53 21.76 -1.17
C ASP A 485 -14.53 20.92 -1.96
N VAL A 486 -15.82 21.15 -1.71
CA VAL A 486 -16.93 20.65 -2.52
C VAL A 486 -17.28 21.68 -3.58
N GLY A 487 -17.77 21.23 -4.72
CA GLY A 487 -18.10 22.12 -5.82
C GLY A 487 -18.46 21.37 -7.10
N PHE A 488 -18.56 22.11 -8.20
CA PHE A 488 -18.82 21.55 -9.50
C PHE A 488 -17.72 21.89 -10.49
N VAL A 489 -17.45 20.93 -11.39
CA VAL A 489 -16.59 21.14 -12.55
C VAL A 489 -17.40 20.87 -13.81
N GLY A 490 -17.54 21.88 -14.68
CA GLY A 490 -18.16 21.74 -15.98
C GLY A 490 -17.25 20.93 -16.91
N VAL A 491 -17.86 20.02 -17.69
CA VAL A 491 -17.12 19.12 -18.57
C VAL A 491 -17.86 18.87 -19.88
N ARG A 492 -17.08 18.44 -20.86
CA ARG A 492 -17.58 17.87 -22.11
C ARG A 492 -17.03 16.49 -22.33
N ALA A 493 -17.92 15.52 -22.53
CA ALA A 493 -17.58 14.11 -22.62
C ALA A 493 -17.82 13.57 -24.04
N ALA A 494 -16.73 13.26 -24.76
CA ALA A 494 -16.75 12.52 -26.02
C ALA A 494 -16.66 11.03 -25.71
N LEU A 495 -17.80 10.41 -25.43
CA LEU A 495 -17.88 9.04 -24.90
C LEU A 495 -17.51 7.96 -25.92
N ASP A 496 -17.63 8.25 -27.19
CA ASP A 496 -17.26 7.39 -28.31
C ASP A 496 -15.73 7.19 -28.43
N VAL A 497 -14.96 8.26 -28.17
CA VAL A 497 -13.50 8.21 -28.14
C VAL A 497 -12.93 8.07 -26.71
N GLY A 498 -13.80 8.10 -25.71
CA GLY A 498 -13.40 7.98 -24.30
C GLY A 498 -12.76 9.24 -23.70
N ARG A 499 -12.94 10.43 -24.32
CA ARG A 499 -12.28 11.67 -23.91
C ARG A 499 -13.21 12.59 -23.13
N TRP A 500 -12.70 13.10 -22.02
CA TRP A 500 -13.32 14.16 -21.23
C TRP A 500 -12.43 15.39 -21.24
N VAL A 501 -13.05 16.57 -21.37
CA VAL A 501 -12.35 17.85 -21.29
C VAL A 501 -13.12 18.80 -20.36
N GLN A 502 -12.38 19.65 -19.66
CA GLN A 502 -12.96 20.65 -18.77
C GLN A 502 -13.64 21.76 -19.61
N ASP A 503 -14.80 22.22 -19.14
CA ASP A 503 -15.50 23.41 -19.64
C ASP A 503 -15.44 24.51 -18.58
N ALA A 504 -14.48 25.43 -18.72
CA ALA A 504 -14.24 26.48 -17.74
C ALA A 504 -15.44 27.44 -17.63
N SER A 505 -16.17 27.69 -18.71
CA SER A 505 -17.34 28.58 -18.71
C SER A 505 -18.48 27.95 -17.91
N ALA A 506 -18.77 26.67 -18.13
CA ALA A 506 -19.76 25.93 -17.37
C ALA A 506 -19.35 25.80 -15.90
N THR A 507 -18.05 25.57 -15.62
CA THR A 507 -17.54 25.53 -14.24
C THR A 507 -17.78 26.83 -13.50
N ALA A 508 -17.50 27.97 -14.13
CA ALA A 508 -17.74 29.31 -13.54
C ALA A 508 -19.22 29.57 -13.29
N GLU A 509 -20.10 29.07 -14.18
CA GLU A 509 -21.55 29.20 -14.03
C GLU A 509 -22.08 28.39 -12.86
N PHE A 510 -21.67 27.11 -12.72
CA PHE A 510 -22.11 26.22 -11.64
C PHE A 510 -21.64 26.68 -10.25
N ASN A 511 -20.50 27.37 -10.15
CA ASN A 511 -19.95 27.83 -8.89
C ASN A 511 -20.22 29.35 -8.64
N ARG A 512 -21.13 29.96 -9.37
CA ARG A 512 -21.55 31.32 -9.06
C ARG A 512 -22.25 31.35 -7.71
N PRO A 513 -21.85 32.25 -6.81
CA PRO A 513 -22.56 32.40 -5.54
C PRO A 513 -24.02 32.79 -5.83
N ASP A 514 -24.98 32.06 -5.26
CA ASP A 514 -26.38 32.53 -5.27
C ASP A 514 -26.46 33.90 -4.57
N PRO A 515 -26.88 34.97 -5.24
CA PRO A 515 -26.99 36.29 -4.61
C PRO A 515 -27.78 36.26 -3.31
N LYS A 516 -28.80 35.39 -3.21
CA LYS A 516 -29.61 35.19 -2.00
C LYS A 516 -28.83 34.43 -0.89
N SER A 517 -27.86 33.61 -1.26
CA SER A 517 -27.01 32.90 -0.28
C SER A 517 -25.93 33.82 0.28
N GLU A 518 -25.40 34.77 -0.49
CA GLU A 518 -24.46 35.78 -0.01
C GLU A 518 -25.15 36.73 0.98
N ASP A 519 -26.35 37.21 0.69
CA ASP A 519 -27.15 38.02 1.63
C ASP A 519 -27.49 37.27 2.90
N ARG A 520 -27.80 35.96 2.83
CA ARG A 520 -28.05 35.11 3.99
C ARG A 520 -26.77 34.85 4.81
N ARG A 521 -25.62 34.62 4.14
CA ARG A 521 -24.33 34.45 4.80
C ARG A 521 -23.85 35.76 5.45
N ALA A 522 -23.93 36.88 4.74
CA ALA A 522 -23.59 38.19 5.27
C ALA A 522 -24.46 38.53 6.49
N SER A 523 -25.78 38.38 6.41
CA SER A 523 -26.69 38.61 7.51
C SER A 523 -26.56 37.61 8.68
N SER A 524 -26.08 36.40 8.43
CA SER A 524 -25.74 35.41 9.47
C SER A 524 -24.43 35.75 10.15
N MET A 525 -23.40 36.10 9.37
CA MET A 525 -22.10 36.54 9.93
C MET A 525 -22.21 37.79 10.73
N GLU A 526 -23.02 38.76 10.27
CA GLU A 526 -23.27 40.01 11.01
C GLU A 526 -24.01 39.75 12.32
N ARG A 527 -25.04 38.90 12.33
CA ARG A 527 -25.73 38.46 13.55
C ARG A 527 -24.84 37.68 14.50
N ASP A 528 -24.00 36.77 13.98
CA ASP A 528 -23.07 36.02 14.80
C ASP A 528 -21.95 36.93 15.37
N ALA A 529 -21.48 37.92 14.60
CA ALA A 529 -20.52 38.93 15.05
C ALA A 529 -21.09 39.81 16.15
N LEU A 530 -22.32 40.36 15.99
CA LEU A 530 -23.02 41.13 17.01
C LEU A 530 -23.24 40.32 18.28
N ARG A 531 -23.61 39.06 18.16
CA ARG A 531 -23.78 38.14 19.30
C ARG A 531 -22.47 37.87 20.04
N ILE A 532 -21.35 37.75 19.31
CA ILE A 532 -20.02 37.59 19.93
C ILE A 532 -19.64 38.87 20.66
N VAL A 533 -19.88 40.04 20.10
CA VAL A 533 -19.64 41.33 20.74
C VAL A 533 -20.47 41.45 22.05
N GLU A 534 -21.78 41.16 22.00
CA GLU A 534 -22.64 41.15 23.19
C GLU A 534 -22.13 40.16 24.29
N LEU A 535 -21.62 38.99 23.89
CA LEU A 535 -21.06 38.03 24.84
C LEU A 535 -19.74 38.51 25.45
N ILE A 536 -18.90 39.21 24.68
CA ILE A 536 -17.67 39.82 25.20
C ILE A 536 -18.00 40.91 26.20
N GLU A 537 -19.00 41.78 25.92
CA GLU A 537 -19.43 42.82 26.80
C GLU A 537 -20.06 42.30 28.11
N ARG A 538 -20.80 41.19 28.05
CA ARG A 538 -21.41 40.54 29.21
C ARG A 538 -20.43 39.72 30.06
N MET A 539 -19.28 39.34 29.50
CA MET A 539 -18.30 38.47 30.14
C MET A 539 -16.88 39.09 30.08
N PRO A 540 -16.66 40.26 30.60
CA PRO A 540 -15.37 40.94 30.55
C PRO A 540 -14.29 40.12 31.26
N GLY A 541 -13.15 39.91 30.59
CA GLY A 541 -12.01 39.17 31.14
C GLY A 541 -12.07 37.65 30.98
N ARG A 542 -13.08 37.12 30.31
CA ARG A 542 -13.15 35.69 29.99
C ARG A 542 -12.37 35.33 28.74
N GLY A 543 -11.76 34.14 28.76
CA GLY A 543 -10.99 33.63 27.61
C GLY A 543 -11.88 33.20 26.43
N TRP A 544 -11.30 33.21 25.25
CA TRP A 544 -11.99 32.85 23.99
C TRP A 544 -12.74 31.51 24.04
N ARG A 545 -12.25 30.50 24.80
CA ARG A 545 -12.92 29.20 24.95
C ARG A 545 -14.27 29.32 25.71
N GLU A 546 -14.36 30.15 26.70
CA GLU A 546 -15.59 30.37 27.49
C GLU A 546 -16.64 31.13 26.67
N ILE A 547 -16.22 32.11 25.88
CA ILE A 547 -17.08 32.87 24.97
C ILE A 547 -17.65 31.93 23.87
N LYS A 548 -16.82 31.05 23.33
CA LYS A 548 -17.24 30.05 22.33
C LYS A 548 -18.22 29.02 22.88
N MET A 549 -18.04 28.57 24.13
CA MET A 549 -19.00 27.69 24.81
C MET A 549 -20.35 28.38 25.03
N ALA A 550 -20.37 29.61 25.47
CA ALA A 550 -21.60 30.40 25.69
C ALA A 550 -22.34 30.64 24.35
N SER A 551 -21.62 30.89 23.25
CA SER A 551 -22.18 31.01 21.89
C SER A 551 -22.88 29.74 21.40
N ASN A 552 -22.31 28.57 21.72
CA ASN A 552 -22.87 27.26 21.29
C ASN A 552 -24.07 26.82 22.16
N MET A 553 -24.12 27.16 23.42
CA MET A 553 -25.26 26.84 24.30
C MET A 553 -26.55 27.57 23.89
N GLY A 554 -26.42 28.75 23.30
CA GLY A 554 -27.59 29.52 22.83
C GLY A 554 -28.15 29.06 21.47
N ARG A 555 -27.53 28.10 20.78
CA ARG A 555 -28.06 27.47 19.54
C ARG A 555 -28.91 26.21 19.81
N LYS A 556 -28.91 25.69 21.04
CA LYS A 556 -29.68 24.49 21.45
C LYS A 556 -30.92 24.81 22.32
N ALA A 557 -31.19 26.05 22.61
CA ALA A 557 -32.42 26.58 23.19
C ALA A 557 -33.22 27.34 22.11
#